data_be21b9978a8064b63224671357c7f1ba
#
_entry.id   be21b9978a8064b63224671357c7f1ba
#
_cell.length_a   1.000
_cell.length_b   1.000
_cell.length_c   1.000
_cell.angle_alpha   90.00
_cell.angle_beta   90.00
_cell.angle_gamma   90.00
#
_symmetry.space_group_name_H-M   'P 1'
#
loop_
_entity.id
_entity.type
_entity.pdbx_description
1 polymer ?
#
loop_
_entity_poly.entity_id
_entity_poly.type
_entity_poly.pdbx_seq_one_letter_code
_entity_poly.pdbx_strand_id
1 'polypeptide(L)'
;MTNQDLLEQALHSGAIIHQPHALKAYLSANYLTERLGNGAAIFLHTSMLMKNDSIHVLPEYVESVQAPQLPEFRIHRMLQRGIYPASYQATFQWYQSKGFQGIFEHFANKASLNNEYLSHNVTILLAMNSVYSELSPDQVPTFLNRFTEFVTSTFSGANEVEVKKKKLVVSDVLVSCLEQFGFFGHNLITLAWLLRCKEQLSTTQYESMLSNLYLQANSPLEDPDDNIDLSIWEQCESQLDRKMFVQQVNRLIFDYSSNLHQVTLADALLFLESVFPSKTAELAKIAQYQCLILEK
;
A
#
# COMPACT_ATOMS: atom_id res chain seq x y z
N MET A 1 -13.07 -18.52 -6.08
CA MET A 1 -11.79 -18.09 -5.47
C MET A 1 -12.02 -17.84 -4.00
N THR A 2 -11.24 -18.44 -3.14
CA THR A 2 -11.29 -18.23 -1.70
C THR A 2 -10.29 -17.15 -1.29
N ASN A 3 -10.35 -16.71 -0.05
CA ASN A 3 -9.36 -15.83 0.55
C ASN A 3 -7.94 -16.46 0.49
N GLN A 4 -7.85 -17.74 0.86
CA GLN A 4 -6.57 -18.48 0.85
C GLN A 4 -5.97 -18.58 -0.56
N ASP A 5 -6.80 -18.80 -1.60
CA ASP A 5 -6.33 -18.83 -2.99
C ASP A 5 -5.74 -17.47 -3.41
N LEU A 6 -6.38 -16.36 -2.96
CA LEU A 6 -5.91 -15.01 -3.28
C LEU A 6 -4.61 -14.66 -2.54
N LEU A 7 -4.47 -15.08 -1.26
CA LEU A 7 -3.23 -14.92 -0.50
C LEU A 7 -2.08 -15.67 -1.17
N GLU A 8 -2.32 -16.93 -1.55
CA GLU A 8 -1.31 -17.74 -2.23
C GLU A 8 -0.87 -17.10 -3.55
N GLN A 9 -1.82 -16.61 -4.34
CA GLN A 9 -1.50 -15.87 -5.55
C GLN A 9 -0.68 -14.61 -5.25
N ALA A 10 -1.04 -13.83 -4.23
CA ALA A 10 -0.33 -12.61 -3.86
C ALA A 10 1.10 -12.87 -3.40
N LEU A 11 1.34 -13.94 -2.66
CA LEU A 11 2.66 -14.37 -2.23
C LEU A 11 3.56 -14.76 -3.41
N HIS A 12 2.98 -15.30 -4.49
CA HIS A 12 3.70 -15.68 -5.71
C HIS A 12 3.67 -14.61 -6.81
N SER A 13 3.18 -13.41 -6.52
CA SER A 13 3.12 -12.29 -7.46
C SER A 13 4.36 -11.41 -7.36
N GLY A 14 5.29 -11.59 -8.31
CA GLY A 14 6.42 -10.68 -8.52
C GLY A 14 5.98 -9.44 -9.29
N ALA A 15 6.36 -8.24 -8.82
CA ALA A 15 5.97 -6.99 -9.47
C ALA A 15 6.61 -6.85 -10.86
N ILE A 16 5.81 -6.45 -11.86
CA ILE A 16 6.29 -6.07 -13.19
C ILE A 16 6.68 -4.58 -13.20
N ILE A 17 5.92 -3.77 -12.47
CA ILE A 17 6.17 -2.35 -12.24
C ILE A 17 6.79 -2.16 -10.85
N HIS A 18 7.38 -1.02 -10.61
CA HIS A 18 8.32 -0.73 -9.52
C HIS A 18 7.98 -1.27 -8.12
N GLN A 19 6.70 -1.45 -7.79
CA GLN A 19 6.30 -1.76 -6.42
C GLN A 19 5.38 -2.99 -6.31
N PRO A 20 5.59 -3.88 -5.32
CA PRO A 20 4.78 -5.10 -5.15
C PRO A 20 3.43 -4.79 -4.48
N HIS A 21 2.41 -4.51 -5.27
CA HIS A 21 1.07 -4.16 -4.77
C HIS A 21 0.22 -5.37 -4.35
N ALA A 22 0.58 -6.59 -4.74
CA ALA A 22 -0.26 -7.77 -4.61
C ALA A 22 -0.75 -8.05 -3.17
N LEU A 23 0.15 -8.04 -2.18
CA LEU A 23 -0.21 -8.28 -0.78
C LEU A 23 -1.08 -7.15 -0.19
N LYS A 24 -0.84 -5.89 -0.59
CA LYS A 24 -1.69 -4.76 -0.21
C LYS A 24 -3.10 -4.92 -0.80
N ALA A 25 -3.21 -5.30 -2.07
CA ALA A 25 -4.49 -5.53 -2.73
C ALA A 25 -5.25 -6.73 -2.17
N TYR A 26 -4.54 -7.80 -1.77
CA TYR A 26 -5.13 -8.93 -1.06
C TYR A 26 -5.85 -8.48 0.22
N LEU A 27 -5.19 -7.69 1.08
CA LEU A 27 -5.82 -7.16 2.30
C LEU A 27 -6.98 -6.22 2.00
N SER A 28 -6.82 -5.34 1.02
CA SER A 28 -7.91 -4.45 0.61
C SER A 28 -9.13 -5.23 0.11
N ALA A 29 -8.95 -6.33 -0.62
CA ALA A 29 -10.04 -7.21 -1.03
C ALA A 29 -10.74 -7.88 0.17
N ASN A 30 -10.00 -8.23 1.22
CA ASN A 30 -10.59 -8.75 2.46
C ASN A 30 -11.45 -7.68 3.15
N TYR A 31 -10.93 -6.48 3.33
CA TYR A 31 -11.66 -5.38 3.96
C TYR A 31 -12.90 -4.96 3.14
N LEU A 32 -12.81 -4.99 1.81
CA LEU A 32 -13.97 -4.77 0.94
C LEU A 32 -15.03 -5.85 1.13
N THR A 33 -14.61 -7.11 1.25
CA THR A 33 -15.52 -8.25 1.49
C THR A 33 -16.26 -8.12 2.80
N GLU A 34 -15.59 -7.69 3.87
CA GLU A 34 -16.21 -7.44 5.18
C GLU A 34 -17.27 -6.33 5.13
N ARG A 35 -17.05 -5.32 4.29
CA ARG A 35 -17.93 -4.13 4.20
C ARG A 35 -19.08 -4.27 3.20
N LEU A 36 -18.81 -4.89 2.05
CA LEU A 36 -19.76 -4.97 0.93
C LEU A 36 -20.43 -6.34 0.82
N GLY A 37 -19.86 -7.39 1.43
CA GLY A 37 -20.19 -8.76 1.11
C GLY A 37 -19.66 -9.15 -0.28
N ASN A 38 -20.19 -10.21 -0.88
CA ASN A 38 -19.83 -10.68 -2.23
C ASN A 38 -18.34 -11.02 -2.42
N GLY A 39 -17.71 -11.59 -1.40
CA GLY A 39 -16.27 -11.86 -1.37
C GLY A 39 -15.75 -12.65 -2.57
N ALA A 40 -16.52 -13.65 -3.03
CA ALA A 40 -16.11 -14.47 -4.18
C ALA A 40 -15.88 -13.64 -5.46
N ALA A 41 -16.73 -12.64 -5.72
CA ALA A 41 -16.57 -11.75 -6.88
C ALA A 41 -15.41 -10.77 -6.68
N ILE A 42 -15.28 -10.17 -5.49
CA ILE A 42 -14.17 -9.26 -5.17
C ILE A 42 -12.83 -9.99 -5.30
N PHE A 43 -12.68 -11.19 -4.73
CA PHE A 43 -11.47 -11.97 -4.82
C PHE A 43 -11.13 -12.38 -6.26
N LEU A 44 -12.15 -12.80 -7.04
CA LEU A 44 -11.93 -13.16 -8.44
C LEU A 44 -11.45 -11.95 -9.25
N HIS A 45 -12.08 -10.80 -9.08
CA HIS A 45 -11.70 -9.59 -9.81
C HIS A 45 -10.31 -9.10 -9.40
N THR A 46 -10.01 -9.06 -8.09
CA THR A 46 -8.66 -8.74 -7.58
C THR A 46 -7.59 -9.67 -8.14
N SER A 47 -7.90 -10.98 -8.23
CA SER A 47 -7.01 -11.97 -8.85
C SER A 47 -6.73 -11.68 -10.32
N MET A 48 -7.74 -11.23 -11.07
CA MET A 48 -7.56 -10.85 -12.48
C MET A 48 -6.65 -9.61 -12.61
N LEU A 49 -6.90 -8.58 -11.82
CA LEU A 49 -6.04 -7.38 -11.79
C LEU A 49 -4.61 -7.70 -11.37
N MET A 50 -4.45 -8.59 -10.38
CA MET A 50 -3.13 -9.02 -9.91
C MET A 50 -2.31 -9.71 -11.02
N LYS A 51 -2.95 -10.45 -11.92
CA LYS A 51 -2.30 -11.07 -13.08
C LYS A 51 -1.83 -10.05 -14.13
N ASN A 52 -2.50 -8.90 -14.20
CA ASN A 52 -2.10 -7.82 -15.10
C ASN A 52 -0.86 -7.08 -14.57
N ASP A 53 -0.76 -6.93 -13.24
CA ASP A 53 0.27 -6.12 -12.57
C ASP A 53 1.49 -6.95 -12.11
N SER A 54 1.46 -8.27 -12.24
CA SER A 54 2.49 -9.16 -11.71
C SER A 54 2.73 -10.40 -12.58
N ILE A 55 3.90 -11.00 -12.41
CA ILE A 55 4.24 -12.32 -12.94
C ILE A 55 4.26 -13.34 -11.80
N HIS A 56 3.95 -14.60 -12.14
CA HIS A 56 4.10 -15.68 -11.17
C HIS A 56 5.59 -15.98 -10.96
N VAL A 57 6.02 -15.94 -9.70
CA VAL A 57 7.40 -16.23 -9.29
C VAL A 57 7.43 -17.36 -8.27
N LEU A 58 8.45 -18.21 -8.38
CA LEU A 58 8.72 -19.21 -7.36
C LEU A 58 9.61 -18.61 -6.27
N PRO A 59 9.48 -19.07 -5.00
CA PRO A 59 10.33 -18.59 -3.93
C PRO A 59 11.78 -19.02 -4.17
N GLU A 60 12.70 -18.10 -3.90
CA GLU A 60 14.13 -18.43 -3.83
C GLU A 60 14.41 -19.17 -2.53
N TYR A 61 14.94 -20.39 -2.65
CA TYR A 61 15.27 -21.22 -1.50
C TYR A 61 16.58 -20.78 -0.86
N VAL A 62 16.47 -20.20 0.34
CA VAL A 62 17.63 -19.75 1.12
C VAL A 62 17.98 -20.67 2.29
N GLU A 63 17.08 -21.58 2.68
CA GLU A 63 17.27 -22.48 3.83
C GLU A 63 18.40 -23.52 3.63
N SER A 64 18.66 -23.93 2.39
CA SER A 64 19.64 -24.97 2.09
C SER A 64 21.08 -24.44 1.95
N VAL A 65 21.26 -23.13 1.98
CA VAL A 65 22.59 -22.52 1.77
C VAL A 65 23.30 -22.38 3.12
N GLN A 66 24.37 -23.15 3.32
CA GLN A 66 25.31 -22.94 4.43
C GLN A 66 26.12 -21.66 4.19
N ALA A 67 25.46 -20.51 4.24
CA ALA A 67 26.13 -19.24 4.14
C ALA A 67 26.70 -18.81 5.51
N PRO A 68 27.87 -18.18 5.56
CA PRO A 68 28.40 -17.63 6.81
C PRO A 68 27.42 -16.61 7.37
N GLN A 69 27.33 -16.57 8.70
CA GLN A 69 26.48 -15.61 9.41
C GLN A 69 26.94 -14.18 9.08
N LEU A 70 26.01 -13.36 8.59
CA LEU A 70 26.29 -11.99 8.22
C LEU A 70 26.12 -11.07 9.44
N PRO A 71 27.04 -10.17 9.73
CA PRO A 71 26.81 -9.11 10.71
C PRO A 71 25.75 -8.13 10.17
N GLU A 72 24.95 -7.55 11.07
CA GLU A 72 23.76 -6.74 10.75
C GLU A 72 24.06 -5.59 9.77
N PHE A 73 25.20 -4.91 9.93
CA PHE A 73 25.59 -3.83 9.00
C PHE A 73 25.79 -4.32 7.55
N ARG A 74 26.21 -5.58 7.35
CA ARG A 74 26.32 -6.18 6.00
C ARG A 74 24.96 -6.52 5.45
N ILE A 75 24.04 -7.01 6.27
CA ILE A 75 22.65 -7.25 5.89
C ILE A 75 22.05 -5.95 5.36
N HIS A 76 22.10 -4.87 6.15
CA HIS A 76 21.58 -3.56 5.74
C HIS A 76 22.20 -3.07 4.43
N ARG A 77 23.51 -3.22 4.26
CA ARG A 77 24.21 -2.79 3.04
C ARG A 77 23.81 -3.63 1.81
N MET A 78 23.56 -4.93 1.99
CA MET A 78 23.10 -5.80 0.89
C MET A 78 21.70 -5.42 0.46
N LEU A 79 20.79 -5.21 1.40
CA LEU A 79 19.42 -4.78 1.13
C LEU A 79 19.39 -3.39 0.48
N GLN A 80 20.14 -2.44 1.01
CA GLN A 80 20.24 -1.08 0.45
C GLN A 80 20.76 -1.05 -1.00
N ARG A 81 21.58 -2.06 -1.40
CA ARG A 81 22.14 -2.15 -2.75
C ARG A 81 21.38 -3.08 -3.67
N GLY A 82 20.38 -3.80 -3.18
CA GLY A 82 19.63 -4.77 -3.96
C GLY A 82 20.51 -5.85 -4.60
N ILE A 83 21.45 -6.44 -3.82
CA ILE A 83 22.39 -7.44 -4.33
C ILE A 83 21.72 -8.81 -4.34
N TYR A 84 21.17 -9.20 -5.45
CA TYR A 84 20.51 -10.50 -5.63
C TYR A 84 21.49 -11.60 -6.12
N PRO A 85 21.31 -12.88 -5.69
CA PRO A 85 20.29 -13.37 -4.77
C PRO A 85 20.66 -13.19 -3.30
N ALA A 86 21.80 -12.58 -2.98
CA ALA A 86 22.32 -12.45 -1.63
C ALA A 86 21.38 -11.67 -0.68
N SER A 87 20.56 -10.76 -1.21
CA SER A 87 19.55 -10.02 -0.42
C SER A 87 18.51 -10.94 0.19
N TYR A 88 18.06 -11.99 -0.50
CA TYR A 88 17.14 -12.97 0.06
C TYR A 88 17.75 -13.69 1.26
N GLN A 89 19.01 -14.16 1.12
CA GLN A 89 19.75 -14.79 2.21
C GLN A 89 19.94 -13.84 3.39
N ALA A 90 20.24 -12.57 3.12
CA ALA A 90 20.42 -11.54 4.16
C ALA A 90 19.14 -11.30 4.95
N THR A 91 17.98 -11.17 4.28
CA THR A 91 16.66 -11.03 4.92
C THR A 91 16.34 -12.25 5.77
N PHE A 92 16.58 -13.45 5.25
CA PHE A 92 16.28 -14.68 5.99
C PHE A 92 17.14 -14.82 7.26
N GLN A 93 18.46 -14.54 7.21
CA GLN A 93 19.32 -14.54 8.38
C GLN A 93 18.90 -13.47 9.40
N TRP A 94 18.47 -12.30 8.92
CA TRP A 94 17.98 -11.24 9.79
C TRP A 94 16.67 -11.65 10.48
N TYR A 95 15.76 -12.27 9.73
CA TYR A 95 14.54 -12.84 10.28
C TYR A 95 14.82 -13.89 11.37
N GLN A 96 15.75 -14.81 11.13
CA GLN A 96 16.15 -15.81 12.13
C GLN A 96 16.71 -15.17 13.41
N SER A 97 17.38 -14.03 13.32
CA SER A 97 18.03 -13.37 14.47
C SER A 97 17.14 -12.39 15.22
N LYS A 98 16.21 -11.68 14.55
CA LYS A 98 15.41 -10.58 15.11
C LYS A 98 13.90 -10.81 15.02
N GLY A 99 13.45 -11.84 14.28
CA GLY A 99 12.06 -11.98 13.91
C GLY A 99 11.59 -10.90 12.93
N PHE A 100 10.38 -11.05 12.41
CA PHE A 100 9.83 -10.08 11.46
C PHE A 100 9.56 -8.71 12.12
N GLN A 101 9.13 -8.68 13.37
CA GLN A 101 8.85 -7.44 14.09
C GLN A 101 10.08 -6.51 14.16
N GLY A 102 11.28 -7.06 14.45
CA GLY A 102 12.51 -6.27 14.47
C GLY A 102 12.90 -5.71 13.10
N ILE A 103 12.62 -6.47 12.03
CA ILE A 103 12.81 -6.01 10.65
C ILE A 103 11.80 -4.91 10.31
N PHE A 104 10.54 -5.11 10.64
CA PHE A 104 9.49 -4.12 10.42
C PHE A 104 9.81 -2.79 11.12
N GLU A 105 10.19 -2.81 12.40
CA GLU A 105 10.55 -1.60 13.15
C GLU A 105 11.68 -0.82 12.48
N HIS A 106 12.70 -1.51 11.96
CA HIS A 106 13.80 -0.85 11.23
C HIS A 106 13.27 -0.10 9.99
N PHE A 107 12.45 -0.74 9.17
CA PHE A 107 11.92 -0.09 7.96
C PHE A 107 10.82 0.93 8.27
N ALA A 108 10.03 0.75 9.33
CA ALA A 108 9.09 1.77 9.81
C ALA A 108 9.79 3.05 10.24
N ASN A 109 10.96 2.93 10.91
CA ASN A 109 11.80 4.08 11.22
C ASN A 109 12.30 4.76 9.93
N LYS A 110 12.78 4.00 8.95
CA LYS A 110 13.21 4.57 7.66
C LYS A 110 12.07 5.24 6.92
N ALA A 111 10.91 4.61 6.84
CA ALA A 111 9.72 5.19 6.19
C ALA A 111 9.26 6.48 6.87
N SER A 112 9.40 6.58 8.20
CA SER A 112 9.06 7.79 8.94
C SER A 112 9.99 8.98 8.67
N LEU A 113 11.22 8.72 8.22
CA LEU A 113 12.24 9.73 7.87
C LEU A 113 12.30 10.04 6.37
N ASN A 114 11.52 9.36 5.56
CA ASN A 114 11.54 9.50 4.12
C ASN A 114 10.16 9.84 3.57
N ASN A 115 10.06 10.99 2.90
CA ASN A 115 8.85 11.38 2.17
C ASN A 115 8.96 10.88 0.73
N GLU A 116 8.54 9.64 0.50
CA GLU A 116 8.52 9.06 -0.84
C GLU A 116 7.23 9.47 -1.57
N TYR A 117 7.38 9.90 -2.82
CA TYR A 117 6.25 10.15 -3.70
C TYR A 117 5.34 8.90 -3.80
N LEU A 118 4.03 9.08 -3.69
CA LEU A 118 3.01 8.03 -3.60
C LEU A 118 3.03 7.19 -2.30
N SER A 119 3.97 7.41 -1.39
CA SER A 119 4.04 6.76 -0.06
C SER A 119 3.98 5.22 -0.08
N HIS A 120 4.55 4.58 -1.11
CA HIS A 120 4.64 3.11 -1.15
C HIS A 120 5.47 2.55 0.01
N ASN A 121 6.52 3.28 0.42
CA ASN A 121 7.33 2.98 1.60
C ASN A 121 6.52 2.84 2.90
N VAL A 122 5.36 3.49 2.98
CA VAL A 122 4.44 3.41 4.12
C VAL A 122 3.36 2.36 3.85
N THR A 123 2.62 2.49 2.75
CA THR A 123 1.40 1.69 2.53
C THR A 123 1.68 0.22 2.32
N ILE A 124 2.74 -0.13 1.57
CA ILE A 124 3.13 -1.52 1.34
C ILE A 124 3.77 -2.12 2.60
N LEU A 125 4.60 -1.34 3.31
CA LEU A 125 5.22 -1.80 4.57
C LEU A 125 4.15 -2.17 5.61
N LEU A 126 3.15 -1.31 5.81
CA LEU A 126 2.04 -1.55 6.75
C LEU A 126 1.18 -2.74 6.32
N ALA A 127 0.92 -2.87 5.02
CA ALA A 127 0.20 -4.02 4.47
C ALA A 127 0.97 -5.32 4.72
N MET A 128 2.26 -5.36 4.43
CA MET A 128 3.09 -6.55 4.67
C MET A 128 3.15 -6.91 6.16
N ASN A 129 3.23 -5.92 7.06
CA ASN A 129 3.19 -6.20 8.50
C ASN A 129 1.84 -6.81 8.92
N SER A 130 0.74 -6.35 8.34
CA SER A 130 -0.59 -6.90 8.62
C SER A 130 -0.74 -8.31 8.06
N VAL A 131 -0.30 -8.57 6.82
CA VAL A 131 -0.31 -9.91 6.20
C VAL A 131 0.52 -10.91 7.00
N TYR A 132 1.67 -10.50 7.52
CA TYR A 132 2.56 -11.41 8.26
C TYR A 132 1.85 -12.14 9.41
N SER A 133 0.90 -11.50 10.08
CA SER A 133 0.13 -12.11 11.17
C SER A 133 -0.86 -13.19 10.72
N GLU A 134 -1.16 -13.28 9.43
CA GLU A 134 -2.09 -14.24 8.83
C GLU A 134 -1.38 -15.47 8.24
N LEU A 135 -0.03 -15.41 8.11
CA LEU A 135 0.75 -16.44 7.42
C LEU A 135 0.88 -17.72 8.23
N SER A 136 0.78 -18.85 7.55
CA SER A 136 1.28 -20.12 8.06
C SER A 136 2.82 -20.16 8.00
N PRO A 137 3.48 -21.00 8.82
CA PRO A 137 4.95 -21.13 8.81
C PRO A 137 5.53 -21.44 7.41
N ASP A 138 4.83 -22.21 6.59
CA ASP A 138 5.27 -22.62 5.26
C ASP A 138 5.23 -21.44 4.25
N GLN A 139 4.43 -20.40 4.51
CA GLN A 139 4.30 -19.22 3.66
C GLN A 139 5.35 -18.15 3.97
N VAL A 140 5.97 -18.21 5.16
CA VAL A 140 6.94 -17.20 5.60
C VAL A 140 8.13 -17.06 4.65
N PRO A 141 8.77 -18.13 4.13
CA PRO A 141 9.88 -17.98 3.19
C PRO A 141 9.50 -17.21 1.92
N THR A 142 8.36 -17.53 1.32
CA THR A 142 7.84 -16.82 0.13
C THR A 142 7.53 -15.36 0.43
N PHE A 143 6.92 -15.10 1.58
CA PHE A 143 6.67 -13.74 2.05
C PHE A 143 7.97 -12.94 2.23
N LEU A 144 9.01 -13.52 2.84
CA LEU A 144 10.31 -12.87 3.02
C LEU A 144 10.96 -12.49 1.68
N ASN A 145 10.75 -13.28 0.63
CA ASN A 145 11.22 -12.93 -0.71
C ASN A 145 10.49 -11.68 -1.24
N ARG A 146 9.15 -11.62 -1.13
CA ARG A 146 8.38 -10.41 -1.52
C ARG A 146 8.77 -9.20 -0.69
N PHE A 147 8.98 -9.40 0.60
CA PHE A 147 9.46 -8.34 1.49
C PHE A 147 10.85 -7.85 1.08
N THR A 148 11.78 -8.76 0.73
CA THR A 148 13.12 -8.42 0.25
C THR A 148 13.05 -7.56 -1.02
N GLU A 149 12.24 -7.95 -1.99
CA GLU A 149 12.05 -7.21 -3.24
C GLU A 149 11.49 -5.80 -2.97
N PHE A 150 10.50 -5.71 -2.08
CA PHE A 150 9.94 -4.44 -1.68
C PHE A 150 11.00 -3.53 -1.03
N VAL A 151 11.71 -3.99 -0.02
CA VAL A 151 12.65 -3.11 0.70
C VAL A 151 13.87 -2.73 -0.12
N THR A 152 14.30 -3.59 -1.03
CA THR A 152 15.43 -3.29 -1.92
C THR A 152 15.05 -2.34 -3.05
N SER A 153 13.80 -2.34 -3.52
CA SER A 153 13.33 -1.39 -4.53
C SER A 153 13.00 -0.02 -3.92
N THR A 154 12.39 -0.01 -2.74
CA THR A 154 11.82 1.20 -2.14
C THR A 154 12.84 1.98 -1.30
N PHE A 155 13.71 1.29 -0.56
CA PHE A 155 14.64 1.93 0.38
C PHE A 155 16.08 2.03 -0.14
N SER A 156 16.33 1.70 -1.42
CA SER A 156 17.64 1.87 -2.06
C SER A 156 17.90 3.35 -2.33
N GLY A 157 19.03 3.88 -1.81
CA GLY A 157 19.45 5.25 -2.10
C GLY A 157 18.58 6.37 -1.46
N ALA A 158 17.62 6.03 -0.62
CA ALA A 158 16.79 7.01 0.06
C ALA A 158 17.64 7.91 0.96
N ASN A 159 17.64 9.21 0.68
CA ASN A 159 18.20 10.21 1.58
C ASN A 159 17.22 10.41 2.73
N GLU A 160 17.69 10.17 3.95
CA GLU A 160 16.93 10.49 5.15
C GLU A 160 16.84 12.02 5.27
N VAL A 161 15.64 12.55 5.12
CA VAL A 161 15.37 13.98 5.33
C VAL A 161 14.55 14.11 6.60
N GLU A 162 15.14 14.70 7.63
CA GLU A 162 14.40 14.95 8.87
C GLU A 162 13.32 16.02 8.60
N VAL A 163 12.07 15.57 8.49
CA VAL A 163 10.93 16.46 8.37
C VAL A 163 10.61 17.05 9.73
N LYS A 164 10.51 18.38 9.81
CA LYS A 164 10.07 19.05 11.06
C LYS A 164 8.67 18.57 11.43
N LYS A 165 8.59 17.84 12.54
CA LYS A 165 7.34 17.31 13.08
C LYS A 165 6.39 18.46 13.41
N LYS A 166 5.21 18.41 12.86
CA LYS A 166 4.11 19.32 13.20
C LYS A 166 3.02 18.48 13.87
N LYS A 167 2.50 18.96 14.99
CA LYS A 167 1.33 18.32 15.57
C LYS A 167 0.14 18.62 14.67
N LEU A 168 -0.31 17.60 13.94
CA LEU A 168 -1.39 17.70 12.96
C LEU A 168 -2.68 17.09 13.53
N VAL A 169 -3.80 17.67 13.16
CA VAL A 169 -5.10 17.08 13.36
C VAL A 169 -5.45 16.25 12.13
N VAL A 170 -5.89 15.03 12.31
CA VAL A 170 -6.16 14.09 11.21
C VAL A 170 -7.20 14.63 10.22
N SER A 171 -8.21 15.39 10.72
CA SER A 171 -9.20 16.05 9.86
C SER A 171 -8.57 17.04 8.87
N ASP A 172 -7.52 17.76 9.28
CA ASP A 172 -6.85 18.72 8.41
C ASP A 172 -6.04 18.00 7.33
N VAL A 173 -5.40 16.88 7.69
CA VAL A 173 -4.72 16.01 6.73
C VAL A 173 -5.71 15.44 5.74
N LEU A 174 -6.89 14.98 6.19
CA LEU A 174 -7.94 14.50 5.30
C LEU A 174 -8.39 15.58 4.31
N VAL A 175 -8.60 16.82 4.77
CA VAL A 175 -8.97 17.93 3.87
C VAL A 175 -7.92 18.12 2.79
N SER A 176 -6.63 18.18 3.15
CA SER A 176 -5.55 18.28 2.17
C SER A 176 -5.52 17.08 1.19
N CYS A 177 -5.75 15.86 1.68
CA CYS A 177 -5.82 14.67 0.83
C CYS A 177 -7.06 14.66 -0.10
N LEU A 178 -8.16 15.28 0.29
CA LEU A 178 -9.35 15.43 -0.56
C LEU A 178 -9.14 16.48 -1.66
N GLU A 179 -8.42 17.57 -1.35
CA GLU A 179 -8.07 18.63 -2.30
C GLU A 179 -6.99 18.17 -3.29
N GLN A 180 -6.04 17.38 -2.83
CA GLN A 180 -4.99 16.76 -3.66
C GLN A 180 -4.86 15.27 -3.31
N PHE A 181 -5.66 14.44 -3.97
CA PHE A 181 -5.65 13.00 -3.69
C PHE A 181 -4.49 12.24 -4.35
N GLY A 182 -3.75 12.88 -5.26
CA GLY A 182 -2.59 12.31 -5.96
C GLY A 182 -2.97 11.24 -6.99
N PHE A 183 -1.97 10.67 -7.65
CA PHE A 183 -2.17 9.57 -8.61
C PHE A 183 -3.03 8.47 -8.00
N PHE A 184 -4.12 8.14 -8.67
CA PHE A 184 -5.06 7.08 -8.25
C PHE A 184 -5.48 7.15 -6.76
N GLY A 185 -5.51 8.34 -6.16
CA GLY A 185 -5.93 8.51 -4.77
C GLY A 185 -4.89 8.09 -3.73
N HIS A 186 -3.58 8.05 -4.06
CA HIS A 186 -2.52 7.60 -3.15
C HIS A 186 -2.51 8.31 -1.81
N ASN A 187 -2.82 9.61 -1.75
CA ASN A 187 -2.89 10.33 -0.48
C ASN A 187 -4.02 9.81 0.42
N LEU A 188 -5.17 9.44 -0.15
CA LEU A 188 -6.28 8.85 0.59
C LEU A 188 -5.97 7.40 1.00
N ILE A 189 -5.34 6.62 0.11
CA ILE A 189 -4.87 5.27 0.42
C ILE A 189 -3.89 5.32 1.60
N THR A 190 -2.93 6.25 1.57
CA THR A 190 -1.92 6.39 2.64
C THR A 190 -2.57 6.78 3.96
N LEU A 191 -3.50 7.76 3.95
CA LEU A 191 -4.24 8.15 5.16
C LEU A 191 -5.03 6.98 5.74
N ALA A 192 -5.72 6.21 4.90
CA ALA A 192 -6.48 5.04 5.34
C ALA A 192 -5.58 3.99 6.00
N TRP A 193 -4.41 3.68 5.41
CA TRP A 193 -3.45 2.75 5.99
C TRP A 193 -2.84 3.25 7.30
N LEU A 194 -2.46 4.52 7.39
CA LEU A 194 -1.94 5.12 8.62
C LEU A 194 -2.97 5.05 9.76
N LEU A 195 -4.23 5.35 9.49
CA LEU A 195 -5.28 5.30 10.50
C LEU A 195 -5.58 3.86 10.95
N ARG A 196 -5.63 2.92 10.00
CA ARG A 196 -5.89 1.50 10.26
C ARG A 196 -4.78 0.85 11.09
N CYS A 197 -3.53 1.17 10.77
CA CYS A 197 -2.35 0.57 11.38
C CYS A 197 -1.71 1.41 12.49
N LYS A 198 -2.40 2.43 12.99
CA LYS A 198 -1.86 3.37 13.99
C LYS A 198 -1.25 2.66 15.20
N GLU A 199 -1.91 1.64 15.71
CA GLU A 199 -1.47 0.89 16.91
C GLU A 199 -0.26 -0.02 16.64
N GLN A 200 0.12 -0.22 15.37
CA GLN A 200 1.32 -0.98 14.97
C GLN A 200 2.57 -0.10 14.92
N LEU A 201 2.41 1.22 15.04
CA LEU A 201 3.46 2.22 14.96
C LEU A 201 3.70 2.86 16.32
N SER A 202 4.94 3.25 16.59
CA SER A 202 5.20 4.17 17.70
C SER A 202 4.56 5.53 17.39
N THR A 203 4.24 6.29 18.44
CA THR A 203 3.70 7.65 18.31
C THR A 203 4.56 8.52 17.40
N THR A 204 5.89 8.39 17.53
CA THR A 204 6.87 9.14 16.72
C THR A 204 6.81 8.77 15.24
N GLN A 205 6.74 7.47 14.92
CA GLN A 205 6.63 6.99 13.54
C GLN A 205 5.31 7.47 12.91
N TYR A 206 4.19 7.27 13.62
CA TYR A 206 2.87 7.70 13.15
C TYR A 206 2.80 9.21 12.86
N GLU A 207 3.25 10.05 13.81
CA GLU A 207 3.24 11.50 13.64
C GLU A 207 4.16 11.97 12.51
N SER A 208 5.30 11.33 12.32
CA SER A 208 6.22 11.64 11.22
C SER A 208 5.63 11.25 9.87
N MET A 209 5.09 10.04 9.73
CA MET A 209 4.45 9.59 8.49
C MET A 209 3.21 10.44 8.15
N LEU A 210 2.43 10.83 9.16
CA LEU A 210 1.29 11.73 8.96
C LEU A 210 1.75 13.13 8.51
N SER A 211 2.88 13.62 9.03
CA SER A 211 3.47 14.90 8.62
C SER A 211 4.01 14.83 7.19
N ASN A 212 4.62 13.72 6.79
CA ASN A 212 5.07 13.48 5.41
C ASN A 212 3.89 13.48 4.45
N LEU A 213 2.80 12.79 4.79
CA LEU A 213 1.58 12.78 3.99
C LEU A 213 0.97 14.17 3.85
N TYR A 214 0.90 14.94 4.95
CA TYR A 214 0.42 16.32 4.91
C TYR A 214 1.25 17.19 3.98
N LEU A 215 2.58 17.07 4.04
CA LEU A 215 3.48 17.79 3.15
C LEU A 215 3.27 17.37 1.69
N GLN A 216 3.16 16.08 1.42
CA GLN A 216 2.90 15.55 0.07
C GLN A 216 1.58 16.09 -0.48
N ALA A 217 0.51 16.07 0.29
CA ALA A 217 -0.80 16.59 -0.12
C ALA A 217 -0.86 18.12 -0.28
N ASN A 218 0.17 18.85 0.16
CA ASN A 218 0.28 20.31 0.04
C ASN A 218 1.48 20.75 -0.81
N SER A 219 2.14 19.81 -1.51
CA SER A 219 3.26 20.09 -2.40
C SER A 219 2.84 19.88 -3.86
N PRO A 220 3.51 20.53 -4.82
CA PRO A 220 3.31 20.18 -6.22
C PRO A 220 3.57 18.69 -6.47
N LEU A 221 2.79 18.08 -7.37
CA LEU A 221 2.99 16.70 -7.77
C LEU A 221 4.30 16.57 -8.56
N GLU A 222 5.01 15.46 -8.35
CA GLU A 222 6.27 15.19 -9.07
C GLU A 222 6.00 14.93 -10.56
N ASP A 223 4.90 14.22 -10.86
CA ASP A 223 4.44 14.00 -12.21
C ASP A 223 3.26 14.95 -12.53
N PRO A 224 3.40 15.84 -13.53
CA PRO A 224 2.31 16.71 -13.94
C PRO A 224 1.06 15.97 -14.45
N ASP A 225 1.21 14.75 -14.97
CA ASP A 225 0.09 13.94 -15.47
C ASP A 225 -0.78 13.40 -14.33
N ASP A 226 -0.28 13.43 -13.10
CA ASP A 226 -1.04 13.07 -11.90
C ASP A 226 -1.96 14.20 -11.41
N ASN A 227 -1.91 15.37 -12.00
CA ASN A 227 -2.81 16.48 -11.68
C ASN A 227 -4.26 16.11 -12.03
N ILE A 228 -5.18 16.69 -11.24
CA ILE A 228 -6.61 16.53 -11.49
C ILE A 228 -6.97 17.13 -12.85
N ASP A 229 -7.51 16.30 -13.75
CA ASP A 229 -8.11 16.79 -15.00
C ASP A 229 -9.40 17.55 -14.65
N LEU A 230 -9.32 18.87 -14.68
CA LEU A 230 -10.44 19.74 -14.33
C LEU A 230 -11.66 19.50 -15.23
N SER A 231 -11.44 19.13 -16.48
CA SER A 231 -12.53 18.88 -17.44
C SER A 231 -13.36 17.65 -17.04
N ILE A 232 -12.74 16.65 -16.41
CA ILE A 232 -13.43 15.48 -15.86
C ILE A 232 -13.99 15.81 -14.47
N TRP A 233 -13.22 16.51 -13.64
CA TRP A 233 -13.62 16.88 -12.30
C TRP A 233 -14.91 17.70 -12.25
N GLU A 234 -15.11 18.59 -13.23
CA GLU A 234 -16.33 19.41 -13.38
C GLU A 234 -17.54 18.59 -13.81
N GLN A 235 -17.35 17.41 -14.43
CA GLN A 235 -18.44 16.50 -14.78
C GLN A 235 -18.93 15.67 -13.58
N CYS A 236 -18.14 15.61 -12.50
CA CYS A 236 -18.51 14.85 -11.32
C CYS A 236 -19.57 15.57 -10.50
N GLU A 237 -20.58 14.82 -10.06
CA GLU A 237 -21.63 15.34 -9.20
C GLU A 237 -21.08 15.74 -7.82
N SER A 238 -21.51 16.88 -7.31
CA SER A 238 -21.04 17.43 -6.03
C SER A 238 -21.88 17.00 -4.81
N GLN A 239 -23.07 16.45 -5.05
CA GLN A 239 -23.99 16.04 -3.98
C GLN A 239 -24.41 14.57 -4.18
N LEU A 240 -23.52 13.69 -3.76
CA LEU A 240 -23.75 12.25 -3.79
C LEU A 240 -24.11 11.76 -2.38
N ASP A 241 -25.22 11.06 -2.25
CA ASP A 241 -25.58 10.38 -1.02
C ASP A 241 -24.75 9.09 -0.81
N ARG A 242 -24.92 8.46 0.34
CA ARG A 242 -24.20 7.22 0.67
C ARG A 242 -24.54 6.07 -0.28
N LYS A 243 -25.76 5.98 -0.81
CA LYS A 243 -26.15 4.94 -1.75
C LYS A 243 -25.37 5.11 -3.06
N MET A 244 -25.31 6.35 -3.56
CA MET A 244 -24.56 6.68 -4.78
C MET A 244 -23.06 6.49 -4.56
N PHE A 245 -22.52 6.84 -3.38
CA PHE A 245 -21.14 6.56 -3.02
C PHE A 245 -20.80 5.08 -3.16
N VAL A 246 -21.57 4.20 -2.51
CA VAL A 246 -21.36 2.74 -2.60
C VAL A 246 -21.50 2.25 -4.05
N GLN A 247 -22.40 2.83 -4.84
CA GLN A 247 -22.52 2.51 -6.26
C GLN A 247 -21.25 2.90 -7.04
N GLN A 248 -20.68 4.09 -6.83
CA GLN A 248 -19.41 4.49 -7.47
C GLN A 248 -18.24 3.61 -7.05
N VAL A 249 -18.16 3.24 -5.77
CA VAL A 249 -17.15 2.30 -5.29
C VAL A 249 -17.29 0.93 -5.97
N ASN A 250 -18.50 0.40 -6.12
CA ASN A 250 -18.71 -0.87 -6.84
C ASN A 250 -18.30 -0.76 -8.31
N ARG A 251 -18.62 0.35 -8.99
CA ARG A 251 -18.14 0.60 -10.35
C ARG A 251 -16.63 0.60 -10.43
N LEU A 252 -15.96 1.31 -9.51
CA LEU A 252 -14.50 1.36 -9.43
C LEU A 252 -13.89 -0.05 -9.28
N ILE A 253 -14.53 -0.93 -8.52
CA ILE A 253 -14.06 -2.31 -8.34
C ILE A 253 -14.31 -3.15 -9.60
N PHE A 254 -15.52 -3.12 -10.20
CA PHE A 254 -15.98 -4.18 -11.10
C PHE A 254 -16.08 -3.78 -12.58
N ASP A 255 -16.22 -2.49 -12.89
CA ASP A 255 -16.49 -2.06 -14.27
C ASP A 255 -15.21 -1.93 -15.10
N TYR A 256 -14.04 -1.93 -14.45
CA TYR A 256 -12.75 -1.70 -15.11
C TYR A 256 -11.73 -2.78 -14.76
N SER A 257 -10.76 -3.01 -15.65
CA SER A 257 -9.69 -4.02 -15.49
C SER A 257 -8.30 -3.41 -15.69
N SER A 258 -8.07 -2.22 -15.13
CA SER A 258 -6.84 -1.47 -15.35
C SER A 258 -5.69 -1.95 -14.44
N ASN A 259 -5.81 -1.75 -13.13
CA ASN A 259 -4.75 -2.10 -12.19
C ASN A 259 -5.24 -2.30 -10.75
N LEU A 260 -4.36 -2.75 -9.87
CA LEU A 260 -4.67 -3.05 -8.46
C LEU A 260 -5.03 -1.83 -7.61
N HIS A 261 -4.73 -0.61 -8.06
CA HIS A 261 -5.10 0.61 -7.32
C HIS A 261 -6.62 0.79 -7.24
N GLN A 262 -7.39 0.24 -8.18
CA GLN A 262 -8.86 0.24 -8.12
C GLN A 262 -9.37 -0.38 -6.80
N VAL A 263 -8.82 -1.53 -6.45
CA VAL A 263 -9.19 -2.27 -5.22
C VAL A 263 -8.70 -1.52 -3.98
N THR A 264 -7.47 -1.04 -3.98
CA THR A 264 -6.89 -0.35 -2.81
C THR A 264 -7.51 1.02 -2.57
N LEU A 265 -7.88 1.74 -3.62
CA LEU A 265 -8.61 3.00 -3.49
C LEU A 265 -10.05 2.77 -3.01
N ALA A 266 -10.76 1.80 -3.58
CA ALA A 266 -12.11 1.44 -3.15
C ALA A 266 -12.19 1.12 -1.65
N ASP A 267 -11.24 0.31 -1.15
CA ASP A 267 -11.09 0.02 0.29
C ASP A 267 -10.82 1.29 1.10
N ALA A 268 -9.87 2.11 0.65
CA ALA A 268 -9.51 3.35 1.35
C ALA A 268 -10.69 4.31 1.45
N LEU A 269 -11.46 4.50 0.38
CA LEU A 269 -12.63 5.36 0.36
C LEU A 269 -13.70 4.89 1.34
N LEU A 270 -14.03 3.60 1.35
CA LEU A 270 -15.01 3.03 2.30
C LEU A 270 -14.52 3.10 3.74
N PHE A 271 -13.23 2.89 3.97
CA PHE A 271 -12.66 3.04 5.30
C PHE A 271 -12.75 4.49 5.78
N LEU A 272 -12.33 5.44 4.96
CA LEU A 272 -12.38 6.87 5.32
C LEU A 272 -13.82 7.36 5.50
N GLU A 273 -14.78 6.90 4.69
CA GLU A 273 -16.20 7.19 4.89
C GLU A 273 -16.68 6.73 6.27
N SER A 274 -16.27 5.55 6.71
CA SER A 274 -16.66 5.03 8.02
C SER A 274 -16.08 5.81 9.20
N VAL A 275 -14.89 6.41 9.01
CA VAL A 275 -14.23 7.25 10.03
C VAL A 275 -14.73 8.70 9.98
N PHE A 276 -15.04 9.21 8.77
CA PHE A 276 -15.45 10.58 8.51
C PHE A 276 -16.74 10.65 7.67
N PRO A 277 -17.90 10.27 8.24
CA PRO A 277 -19.16 10.20 7.48
C PRO A 277 -19.60 11.55 6.89
N SER A 278 -19.16 12.67 7.49
CA SER A 278 -19.43 14.01 6.96
C SER A 278 -18.73 14.31 5.62
N LYS A 279 -17.81 13.44 5.18
CA LYS A 279 -17.03 13.57 3.93
C LYS A 279 -17.50 12.61 2.83
N THR A 280 -18.65 11.96 3.00
CA THR A 280 -19.20 11.01 2.03
C THR A 280 -19.33 11.60 0.63
N ALA A 281 -19.78 12.84 0.50
CA ALA A 281 -19.97 13.46 -0.81
C ALA A 281 -18.65 13.71 -1.55
N GLU A 282 -17.63 14.21 -0.84
CA GLU A 282 -16.30 14.44 -1.41
C GLU A 282 -15.63 13.12 -1.80
N LEU A 283 -15.71 12.09 -0.96
CA LEU A 283 -15.18 10.75 -1.26
C LEU A 283 -15.90 10.11 -2.44
N ALA A 284 -17.22 10.28 -2.53
CA ALA A 284 -18.02 9.81 -3.66
C ALA A 284 -17.63 10.49 -4.97
N LYS A 285 -17.38 11.81 -4.94
CA LYS A 285 -16.92 12.56 -6.10
C LYS A 285 -15.56 12.05 -6.61
N ILE A 286 -14.63 11.71 -5.70
CA ILE A 286 -13.34 11.13 -6.06
C ILE A 286 -13.51 9.74 -6.68
N ALA A 287 -14.39 8.89 -6.12
CA ALA A 287 -14.70 7.59 -6.73
C ALA A 287 -15.25 7.75 -8.15
N GLN A 288 -16.19 8.67 -8.35
CA GLN A 288 -16.75 8.98 -9.67
C GLN A 288 -15.67 9.49 -10.64
N TYR A 289 -14.82 10.40 -10.19
CA TYR A 289 -13.71 10.91 -10.99
C TYR A 289 -12.80 9.79 -11.48
N GLN A 290 -12.41 8.87 -10.59
CA GLN A 290 -11.56 7.74 -10.97
C GLN A 290 -12.27 6.79 -11.95
N CYS A 291 -13.57 6.58 -11.80
CA CYS A 291 -14.36 5.83 -12.79
C CYS A 291 -14.29 6.50 -14.18
N LEU A 292 -14.49 7.82 -14.25
CA LEU A 292 -14.45 8.57 -15.52
C LEU A 292 -13.04 8.60 -16.16
N ILE A 293 -11.98 8.60 -15.36
CA ILE A 293 -10.61 8.45 -15.87
C ILE A 293 -10.40 7.06 -16.49
N LEU A 294 -10.94 6.02 -15.90
CA LEU A 294 -10.81 4.63 -16.38
C LEU A 294 -11.68 4.31 -17.60
N GLU A 295 -12.67 5.16 -17.91
CA GLU A 295 -13.51 5.05 -19.12
C GLU A 295 -12.80 5.57 -20.38
N LYS A 296 -11.73 6.36 -20.27
CA LYS A 296 -10.92 6.90 -21.39
C LYS A 296 -9.91 5.86 -21.89
#